data_c7c8ae0c2b28047bd451cf657bc1d5b9
#
_entry.id   c7c8ae0c2b28047bd451cf657bc1d5b9
#
_cell.length_a   1.000
_cell.length_b   1.000
_cell.length_c   1.000
_cell.angle_alpha   90.00
_cell.angle_beta   90.00
_cell.angle_gamma   90.00
#
_symmetry.space_group_name_H-M   'P 1'
#
loop_
_entity.id
_entity.type
_entity.pdbx_description
1 polymer ?
#
loop_
_entity_poly.entity_id
_entity_poly.type
_entity_poly.pdbx_seq_one_letter_code
_entity_poly.pdbx_strand_id
1 'polypeptide(L)'
;CNTLLCIVGPEDEVIIPAPYWVSYIEMVKLAEGKSVIVTAGIKQNFKITPAQLEAAITPKTKALILCSPSNPTGSVYSKAELKGLVDVLVKYPNIMIIADEIYEHISYIGKHESIAQFTEIKERVALINGVSKAYAMTGWRLGFVACPEWLAKASNKLQGQYTSGPSSIAQKAAEAAFEGDQTPVEEMRKAFERRRNLVLGLIKDVPGLECNTPDGAFYVFPKCDSYFGKSFGDRKINNSSDLAMYLLEEGHVACVGGDAFGAPECIRLSYATSDENLVEAIKRIKQALANLK
;
A
#
# COMPACT_ATOMS: atom_id res chain seq x y z
N CYS A 1 -13.47 2.81 -0.85
CA CYS A 1 -14.40 2.93 -1.99
C CYS A 1 -15.52 3.93 -1.68
N ASN A 2 -16.34 3.72 -0.65
CA ASN A 2 -17.47 4.60 -0.33
C ASN A 2 -17.08 6.09 -0.23
N THR A 3 -15.92 6.39 0.38
CA THR A 3 -15.40 7.76 0.48
C THR A 3 -15.22 8.40 -0.90
N LEU A 4 -14.60 7.68 -1.84
CA LEU A 4 -14.42 8.17 -3.21
C LEU A 4 -15.76 8.40 -3.91
N LEU A 5 -16.69 7.43 -3.80
CA LEU A 5 -18.05 7.55 -4.39
C LEU A 5 -18.85 8.73 -3.81
N CYS A 6 -18.50 9.22 -2.61
CA CYS A 6 -19.16 10.37 -2.00
C CYS A 6 -18.58 11.73 -2.41
N ILE A 7 -17.34 11.77 -2.91
CA ILE A 7 -16.62 13.04 -3.13
C ILE A 7 -16.12 13.25 -4.55
N VAL A 8 -16.02 12.18 -5.36
CA VAL A 8 -15.46 12.20 -6.72
C VAL A 8 -16.58 11.95 -7.71
N GLY A 9 -16.58 12.69 -8.81
CA GLY A 9 -17.47 12.53 -9.94
C GLY A 9 -16.73 12.68 -11.27
N PRO A 10 -17.48 12.71 -12.38
CA PRO A 10 -16.91 12.93 -13.71
C PRO A 10 -16.02 14.18 -13.76
N GLU A 11 -14.89 14.07 -14.44
CA GLU A 11 -13.86 15.11 -14.58
C GLU A 11 -13.05 15.46 -13.33
N ASP A 12 -13.42 14.98 -12.15
CA ASP A 12 -12.59 15.16 -10.94
C ASP A 12 -11.30 14.35 -11.03
N GLU A 13 -10.21 14.94 -10.59
CA GLU A 13 -8.88 14.30 -10.53
C GLU A 13 -8.54 13.84 -9.12
N VAL A 14 -7.98 12.63 -9.03
CA VAL A 14 -7.50 12.05 -7.78
C VAL A 14 -6.01 11.76 -7.91
N ILE A 15 -5.19 12.42 -7.11
CA ILE A 15 -3.74 12.18 -7.06
C ILE A 15 -3.48 10.89 -6.31
N ILE A 16 -2.68 10.00 -6.93
CA ILE A 16 -2.28 8.71 -6.37
C ILE A 16 -0.76 8.58 -6.50
N PRO A 17 -0.02 8.64 -5.38
CA PRO A 17 1.40 8.31 -5.37
C PRO A 17 1.63 6.85 -5.81
N ALA A 18 2.49 6.64 -6.79
CA ALA A 18 2.93 5.31 -7.22
C ALA A 18 4.33 5.02 -6.67
N PRO A 19 4.60 3.76 -6.24
CA PRO A 19 3.73 2.57 -6.30
C PRO A 19 2.54 2.63 -5.33
N TYR A 20 1.38 2.13 -5.80
CA TYR A 20 0.09 2.20 -5.08
C TYR A 20 -0.55 0.82 -4.95
N TRP A 21 -1.51 0.66 -4.03
CA TRP A 21 -2.35 -0.54 -4.00
C TRP A 21 -3.26 -0.60 -5.23
N VAL A 22 -3.23 -1.74 -5.92
CA VAL A 22 -3.87 -1.97 -7.23
C VAL A 22 -5.33 -1.51 -7.32
N SER A 23 -6.07 -1.55 -6.21
CA SER A 23 -7.49 -1.20 -6.22
C SER A 23 -7.77 0.30 -6.24
N TYR A 24 -6.79 1.17 -5.94
CA TYR A 24 -7.06 2.62 -5.89
C TYR A 24 -7.50 3.17 -7.25
N ILE A 25 -6.80 2.81 -8.32
CA ILE A 25 -7.16 3.28 -9.67
C ILE A 25 -8.54 2.78 -10.10
N GLU A 26 -8.89 1.54 -9.73
CA GLU A 26 -10.19 0.98 -10.05
C GLU A 26 -11.33 1.62 -9.23
N MET A 27 -11.07 1.97 -7.96
CA MET A 27 -12.02 2.71 -7.13
C MET A 27 -12.27 4.13 -7.66
N VAL A 28 -11.23 4.80 -8.19
CA VAL A 28 -11.38 6.12 -8.82
C VAL A 28 -12.18 6.01 -10.11
N LYS A 29 -11.91 5.00 -10.95
CA LYS A 29 -12.71 4.73 -12.16
C LYS A 29 -14.18 4.43 -11.82
N LEU A 30 -14.44 3.65 -10.75
CA LEU A 30 -15.80 3.36 -10.30
C LEU A 30 -16.55 4.63 -9.88
N ALA A 31 -15.84 5.63 -9.36
CA ALA A 31 -16.36 6.95 -9.02
C ALA A 31 -16.39 7.90 -10.23
N GLU A 32 -16.12 7.39 -11.44
CA GLU A 32 -16.05 8.16 -12.71
C GLU A 32 -14.96 9.24 -12.72
N GLY A 33 -14.04 9.23 -11.75
CA GLY A 33 -12.94 10.16 -11.64
C GLY A 33 -11.72 9.76 -12.48
N LYS A 34 -10.75 10.64 -12.55
CA LYS A 34 -9.50 10.48 -13.29
C LYS A 34 -8.32 10.35 -12.31
N SER A 35 -7.57 9.25 -12.41
CA SER A 35 -6.35 9.06 -11.62
C SER A 35 -5.20 9.90 -12.18
N VAL A 36 -4.56 10.71 -11.33
CA VAL A 36 -3.32 11.43 -11.61
C VAL A 36 -2.18 10.75 -10.85
N ILE A 37 -1.36 10.00 -11.58
CA ILE A 37 -0.31 9.19 -10.98
C ILE A 37 0.96 10.01 -10.79
N VAL A 38 1.50 10.00 -9.57
CA VAL A 38 2.77 10.66 -9.22
C VAL A 38 3.78 9.60 -8.82
N THR A 39 4.73 9.30 -9.72
CA THR A 39 5.70 8.22 -9.51
C THR A 39 6.84 8.65 -8.60
N ALA A 40 7.17 7.80 -7.64
CA ALA A 40 8.36 7.89 -6.80
C ALA A 40 9.15 6.58 -6.89
N GLY A 41 10.44 6.66 -7.26
CA GLY A 41 11.30 5.51 -7.42
C GLY A 41 11.98 5.06 -6.13
N ILE A 42 12.73 3.95 -6.22
CA ILE A 42 13.44 3.35 -5.07
C ILE A 42 14.43 4.32 -4.40
N LYS A 43 15.08 5.21 -5.17
CA LYS A 43 16.01 6.23 -4.64
C LYS A 43 15.34 7.26 -3.73
N GLN A 44 14.01 7.43 -3.85
CA GLN A 44 13.17 8.26 -3.00
C GLN A 44 12.47 7.43 -1.92
N ASN A 45 12.87 6.16 -1.73
CA ASN A 45 12.18 5.20 -0.89
C ASN A 45 10.68 5.11 -1.23
N PHE A 46 10.34 5.26 -2.53
CA PHE A 46 8.98 5.22 -3.07
C PHE A 46 8.00 6.24 -2.45
N LYS A 47 8.51 7.36 -1.94
CA LYS A 47 7.72 8.45 -1.33
C LYS A 47 7.78 9.69 -2.21
N ILE A 48 6.62 10.29 -2.50
CA ILE A 48 6.57 11.55 -3.25
C ILE A 48 7.05 12.72 -2.39
N THR A 49 7.65 13.71 -3.04
CA THR A 49 8.08 14.96 -2.42
C THR A 49 6.96 16.00 -2.46
N PRO A 50 7.04 17.05 -1.60
CA PRO A 50 6.12 18.19 -1.69
C PRO A 50 6.07 18.84 -3.07
N ALA A 51 7.22 18.98 -3.74
CA ALA A 51 7.30 19.56 -5.08
C ALA A 51 6.59 18.70 -6.14
N GLN A 52 6.70 17.36 -6.05
CA GLN A 52 5.97 16.46 -6.94
C GLN A 52 4.47 16.52 -6.69
N LEU A 53 4.03 16.61 -5.43
CA LEU A 53 2.62 16.80 -5.11
C LEU A 53 2.11 18.12 -5.69
N GLU A 54 2.80 19.23 -5.45
CA GLU A 54 2.37 20.56 -5.91
C GLU A 54 2.28 20.63 -7.45
N ALA A 55 3.23 20.02 -8.15
CA ALA A 55 3.25 19.96 -9.61
C ALA A 55 2.10 19.13 -10.21
N ALA A 56 1.52 18.20 -9.46
CA ALA A 56 0.42 17.35 -9.90
C ALA A 56 -0.98 17.97 -9.65
N ILE A 57 -1.06 19.02 -8.84
CA ILE A 57 -2.32 19.68 -8.50
C ILE A 57 -2.81 20.53 -9.66
N THR A 58 -4.08 20.35 -10.03
CA THR A 58 -4.80 21.17 -11.02
C THR A 58 -6.09 21.72 -10.42
N PRO A 59 -6.78 22.63 -11.09
CA PRO A 59 -8.12 23.08 -10.67
C PRO A 59 -9.17 21.96 -10.56
N LYS A 60 -8.93 20.81 -11.18
CA LYS A 60 -9.79 19.61 -11.14
C LYS A 60 -9.42 18.65 -10.00
N THR A 61 -8.32 18.88 -9.31
CA THR A 61 -7.87 17.98 -8.24
C THR A 61 -8.85 17.99 -7.07
N LYS A 62 -9.48 16.86 -6.82
CA LYS A 62 -10.51 16.67 -5.80
C LYS A 62 -9.98 15.96 -4.55
N ALA A 63 -9.07 14.99 -4.73
CA ALA A 63 -8.54 14.22 -3.62
C ALA A 63 -7.09 13.78 -3.84
N LEU A 64 -6.40 13.53 -2.73
CA LEU A 64 -5.14 12.79 -2.63
C LEU A 64 -5.40 11.49 -1.88
N ILE A 65 -4.97 10.34 -2.42
CA ILE A 65 -4.92 9.08 -1.68
C ILE A 65 -3.49 8.88 -1.20
N LEU A 66 -3.30 8.75 0.10
CA LEU A 66 -1.99 8.52 0.73
C LEU A 66 -2.04 7.24 1.56
N CYS A 67 -1.14 6.29 1.29
CA CYS A 67 -1.03 5.04 2.04
C CYS A 67 0.29 5.01 2.81
N SER A 68 0.21 4.93 4.14
CA SER A 68 1.40 4.84 5.02
C SER A 68 1.03 4.08 6.30
N PRO A 69 1.72 2.98 6.58
CA PRO A 69 2.69 2.23 5.78
C PRO A 69 2.12 1.73 4.45
N SER A 70 2.96 1.71 3.41
CA SER A 70 2.52 1.48 2.02
C SER A 70 2.42 0.01 1.64
N ASN A 71 1.42 -0.33 0.87
CA ASN A 71 1.37 -1.50 0.01
C ASN A 71 1.52 -1.00 -1.46
N PRO A 72 2.59 -1.37 -2.20
CA PRO A 72 3.41 -2.58 -2.04
C PRO A 72 4.77 -2.40 -1.36
N THR A 73 5.23 -1.18 -1.07
CA THR A 73 6.64 -0.86 -0.83
C THR A 73 7.10 -1.03 0.62
N GLY A 74 6.17 -1.07 1.57
CA GLY A 74 6.46 -1.02 2.99
C GLY A 74 7.05 0.32 3.47
N SER A 75 7.10 1.32 2.62
CA SER A 75 7.61 2.65 2.98
C SER A 75 6.67 3.36 3.95
N VAL A 76 7.25 4.12 4.87
CA VAL A 76 6.52 4.89 5.88
C VAL A 76 6.94 6.35 5.78
N TYR A 77 5.97 7.25 5.76
CA TYR A 77 6.22 8.68 5.83
C TYR A 77 6.52 9.09 7.28
N SER A 78 7.64 9.78 7.46
CA SER A 78 7.95 10.43 8.73
C SER A 78 7.08 11.68 8.96
N LYS A 79 7.01 12.15 10.20
CA LYS A 79 6.30 13.38 10.55
C LYS A 79 6.76 14.58 9.71
N ALA A 80 8.07 14.70 9.48
CA ALA A 80 8.63 15.81 8.69
C ALA A 80 8.22 15.72 7.22
N GLU A 81 8.22 14.51 6.62
CA GLU A 81 7.77 14.31 5.25
C GLU A 81 6.26 14.59 5.10
N LEU A 82 5.45 14.11 6.05
CA LEU A 82 4.03 14.44 6.09
C LEU A 82 3.80 15.95 6.21
N LYS A 83 4.55 16.63 7.10
CA LYS A 83 4.44 18.10 7.25
C LYS A 83 4.73 18.82 5.94
N GLY A 84 5.75 18.37 5.18
CA GLY A 84 6.04 18.92 3.86
C GLY A 84 4.88 18.79 2.88
N LEU A 85 4.18 17.64 2.87
CA LEU A 85 2.97 17.46 2.05
C LEU A 85 1.82 18.34 2.56
N VAL A 86 1.66 18.47 3.87
CA VAL A 86 0.63 19.33 4.49
C VAL A 86 0.85 20.79 4.12
N ASP A 87 2.08 21.28 4.10
CA ASP A 87 2.41 22.68 3.72
C ASP A 87 1.99 23.01 2.26
N VAL A 88 2.04 22.02 1.39
CA VAL A 88 1.44 22.13 0.04
C VAL A 88 -0.08 22.14 0.13
N LEU A 89 -0.67 21.14 0.78
CA LEU A 89 -2.12 20.94 0.84
C LEU A 89 -2.86 22.13 1.49
N VAL A 90 -2.25 22.84 2.43
CA VAL A 90 -2.84 24.05 3.03
C VAL A 90 -3.16 25.11 2.00
N LYS A 91 -2.37 25.23 0.92
CA LYS A 91 -2.59 26.17 -0.17
C LYS A 91 -3.82 25.81 -1.04
N TYR A 92 -4.30 24.58 -0.95
CA TYR A 92 -5.38 24.02 -1.77
C TYR A 92 -6.52 23.46 -0.90
N PRO A 93 -7.35 24.33 -0.30
CA PRO A 93 -8.32 23.95 0.74
C PRO A 93 -9.44 23.02 0.26
N ASN A 94 -9.65 22.89 -1.04
CA ASN A 94 -10.72 22.06 -1.62
C ASN A 94 -10.31 20.59 -1.83
N ILE A 95 -9.04 20.23 -1.62
CA ILE A 95 -8.55 18.87 -1.81
C ILE A 95 -8.81 18.05 -0.54
N MET A 96 -9.55 16.96 -0.67
CA MET A 96 -9.74 15.96 0.38
C MET A 96 -8.53 15.04 0.46
N ILE A 97 -8.18 14.59 1.67
CA ILE A 97 -7.07 13.65 1.89
C ILE A 97 -7.67 12.33 2.35
N ILE A 98 -7.48 11.27 1.57
CA ILE A 98 -7.84 9.90 1.93
C ILE A 98 -6.57 9.23 2.44
N ALA A 99 -6.45 9.11 3.76
CA ALA A 99 -5.30 8.50 4.42
C ALA A 99 -5.61 7.03 4.69
N ASP A 100 -4.99 6.12 3.93
CA ASP A 100 -5.08 4.69 4.17
C ASP A 100 -3.98 4.27 5.16
N GLU A 101 -4.37 4.06 6.41
CA GLU A 101 -3.48 3.74 7.53
C GLU A 101 -3.71 2.31 8.04
N ILE A 102 -4.22 1.41 7.18
CA ILE A 102 -4.57 0.02 7.55
C ILE A 102 -3.39 -0.78 8.14
N TYR A 103 -2.16 -0.33 7.88
CA TYR A 103 -0.93 -0.96 8.41
C TYR A 103 -0.33 -0.20 9.60
N GLU A 104 -1.03 0.75 10.25
CA GLU A 104 -0.48 1.59 11.32
C GLU A 104 0.22 0.80 12.45
N HIS A 105 -0.34 -0.35 12.84
CA HIS A 105 0.25 -1.23 13.87
C HIS A 105 1.41 -2.09 13.36
N ILE A 106 1.67 -2.10 12.05
CA ILE A 106 2.77 -2.86 11.45
C ILE A 106 3.82 -1.85 10.96
N SER A 107 4.35 -1.06 11.90
CA SER A 107 5.45 -0.12 11.72
C SER A 107 6.66 -0.61 12.52
N TYR A 108 7.85 -0.51 11.92
CA TYR A 108 9.11 -0.99 12.51
C TYR A 108 9.99 0.15 13.01
N ILE A 109 9.60 1.40 12.76
CA ILE A 109 10.36 2.61 13.12
C ILE A 109 9.75 3.37 14.29
N GLY A 110 8.93 2.70 15.10
CA GLY A 110 8.29 3.27 16.28
C GLY A 110 6.83 3.63 16.05
N LYS A 111 6.36 4.70 16.71
CA LYS A 111 4.96 5.12 16.64
C LYS A 111 4.60 5.56 15.22
N HIS A 112 3.45 5.12 14.75
CA HIS A 112 2.88 5.58 13.48
C HIS A 112 2.59 7.09 13.51
N GLU A 113 2.93 7.75 12.41
CA GLU A 113 2.64 9.18 12.20
C GLU A 113 1.46 9.30 11.22
N SER A 114 0.33 9.72 11.74
CA SER A 114 -0.87 9.97 10.94
C SER A 114 -0.85 11.37 10.35
N ILE A 115 -1.27 11.53 9.09
CA ILE A 115 -1.46 12.85 8.50
C ILE A 115 -2.63 13.62 9.16
N ALA A 116 -3.56 12.91 9.80
CA ALA A 116 -4.68 13.52 10.54
C ALA A 116 -4.25 14.27 11.82
N GLN A 117 -2.98 14.12 12.26
CA GLN A 117 -2.44 14.85 13.41
C GLN A 117 -2.28 16.37 13.15
N PHE A 118 -2.21 16.76 11.87
CA PHE A 118 -2.02 18.16 11.48
C PHE A 118 -3.35 18.89 11.44
N THR A 119 -3.53 19.81 12.39
CA THR A 119 -4.80 20.53 12.61
C THR A 119 -5.24 21.36 11.42
N GLU A 120 -4.27 21.86 10.62
CA GLU A 120 -4.49 22.72 9.45
C GLU A 120 -5.31 22.04 8.34
N ILE A 121 -5.30 20.70 8.30
CA ILE A 121 -5.99 19.92 7.25
C ILE A 121 -7.00 18.92 7.81
N LYS A 122 -7.10 18.79 9.15
CA LYS A 122 -7.86 17.72 9.82
C LYS A 122 -9.31 17.63 9.34
N GLU A 123 -9.96 18.77 9.12
CA GLU A 123 -11.38 18.83 8.70
C GLU A 123 -11.64 18.35 7.27
N ARG A 124 -10.61 17.88 6.58
CA ARG A 124 -10.72 17.30 5.22
C ARG A 124 -9.87 16.03 5.05
N VAL A 125 -9.55 15.39 6.17
CA VAL A 125 -8.94 14.05 6.17
C VAL A 125 -10.02 13.00 6.36
N ALA A 126 -10.00 11.98 5.52
CA ALA A 126 -10.72 10.73 5.68
C ALA A 126 -9.69 9.64 5.99
N LEU A 127 -9.52 9.31 7.27
CA LEU A 127 -8.63 8.27 7.74
C LEU A 127 -9.31 6.92 7.61
N ILE A 128 -8.74 6.04 6.79
CA ILE A 128 -9.23 4.67 6.55
C ILE A 128 -8.41 3.69 7.36
N ASN A 129 -9.08 2.85 8.13
CA ASN A 129 -8.43 1.81 8.91
C ASN A 129 -9.38 0.61 9.13
N GLY A 130 -8.95 -0.40 9.87
CA GLY A 130 -9.76 -1.58 10.16
C GLY A 130 -8.98 -2.70 10.83
N VAL A 131 -9.66 -3.81 11.04
CA VAL A 131 -9.12 -4.97 11.76
C VAL A 131 -8.37 -5.97 10.88
N SER A 132 -8.40 -5.78 9.55
CA SER A 132 -7.93 -6.78 8.59
C SER A 132 -6.46 -7.17 8.75
N LYS A 133 -5.58 -6.21 9.11
CA LYS A 133 -4.12 -6.41 9.09
C LYS A 133 -3.55 -6.59 10.49
N ALA A 134 -3.72 -5.61 11.35
CA ALA A 134 -3.22 -5.65 12.72
C ALA A 134 -3.76 -6.84 13.54
N TYR A 135 -5.00 -7.23 13.29
CA TYR A 135 -5.66 -8.30 14.03
C TYR A 135 -5.83 -9.59 13.21
N ALA A 136 -5.18 -9.69 12.04
CA ALA A 136 -5.26 -10.84 11.14
C ALA A 136 -6.72 -11.24 10.77
N MET A 137 -7.63 -10.27 10.67
CA MET A 137 -9.07 -10.44 10.48
C MET A 137 -9.53 -10.10 9.06
N THR A 138 -8.76 -10.48 8.04
CA THR A 138 -9.11 -10.19 6.63
C THR A 138 -10.45 -10.78 6.20
N GLY A 139 -10.78 -11.99 6.67
CA GLY A 139 -12.02 -12.70 6.38
C GLY A 139 -13.27 -12.08 7.03
N TRP A 140 -13.12 -11.29 8.08
CA TRP A 140 -14.24 -10.65 8.80
C TRP A 140 -14.84 -9.46 8.06
N ARG A 141 -14.17 -8.94 7.04
CA ARG A 141 -14.63 -7.88 6.13
C ARG A 141 -15.10 -6.61 6.86
N LEU A 142 -14.30 -6.11 7.82
CA LEU A 142 -14.61 -4.92 8.59
C LEU A 142 -13.47 -3.88 8.50
N GLY A 143 -13.84 -2.65 8.21
CA GLY A 143 -13.03 -1.46 8.28
C GLY A 143 -13.90 -0.26 8.65
N PHE A 144 -13.28 0.86 8.94
CA PHE A 144 -13.95 2.10 9.29
C PHE A 144 -13.27 3.30 8.64
N VAL A 145 -13.99 4.41 8.61
CA VAL A 145 -13.47 5.72 8.24
C VAL A 145 -13.71 6.71 9.36
N ALA A 146 -12.65 7.40 9.80
CA ALA A 146 -12.75 8.58 10.66
C ALA A 146 -12.62 9.83 9.77
N CYS A 147 -13.67 10.63 9.67
CA CYS A 147 -13.76 11.73 8.71
C CYS A 147 -14.74 12.81 9.20
N PRO A 148 -14.81 13.97 8.55
CA PRO A 148 -15.82 14.99 8.84
C PRO A 148 -17.25 14.43 8.81
N GLU A 149 -18.11 14.97 9.68
CA GLU A 149 -19.47 14.43 9.89
C GLU A 149 -20.31 14.35 8.61
N TRP A 150 -20.21 15.35 7.74
CA TRP A 150 -20.92 15.35 6.47
C TRP A 150 -20.55 14.15 5.58
N LEU A 151 -19.25 13.79 5.55
CA LEU A 151 -18.74 12.66 4.76
C LEU A 151 -19.12 11.32 5.42
N ALA A 152 -19.08 11.26 6.76
CA ALA A 152 -19.55 10.09 7.50
C ALA A 152 -21.03 9.82 7.22
N LYS A 153 -21.90 10.85 7.25
CA LYS A 153 -23.32 10.74 6.90
C LYS A 153 -23.53 10.28 5.46
N ALA A 154 -22.79 10.84 4.50
CA ALA A 154 -22.86 10.45 3.09
C ALA A 154 -22.43 8.99 2.89
N SER A 155 -21.29 8.60 3.48
CA SER A 155 -20.78 7.22 3.41
C SER A 155 -21.74 6.20 4.03
N ASN A 156 -22.35 6.55 5.18
CA ASN A 156 -23.35 5.69 5.83
C ASN A 156 -24.61 5.53 4.98
N LYS A 157 -25.10 6.63 4.38
CA LYS A 157 -26.23 6.58 3.46
C LYS A 157 -25.94 5.67 2.26
N LEU A 158 -24.77 5.83 1.65
CA LEU A 158 -24.34 5.00 0.51
C LEU A 158 -24.22 3.53 0.91
N GLN A 159 -23.53 3.22 2.01
CA GLN A 159 -23.36 1.86 2.53
C GLN A 159 -24.72 1.19 2.79
N GLY A 160 -25.65 1.93 3.36
CA GLY A 160 -27.01 1.45 3.64
C GLY A 160 -27.78 0.99 2.41
N GLN A 161 -27.50 1.58 1.22
CA GLN A 161 -28.10 1.18 -0.04
C GLN A 161 -27.43 -0.03 -0.70
N TYR A 162 -26.12 -0.22 -0.47
CA TYR A 162 -25.37 -1.32 -1.10
C TYR A 162 -25.44 -2.62 -0.31
N THR A 163 -25.17 -2.58 1.00
CA THR A 163 -25.00 -3.78 1.82
C THR A 163 -25.71 -3.70 3.18
N SER A 164 -26.50 -2.66 3.43
CA SER A 164 -27.14 -2.32 4.72
C SER A 164 -26.14 -2.00 5.83
N GLY A 165 -25.00 -2.66 5.89
CA GLY A 165 -23.94 -2.45 6.87
C GLY A 165 -23.06 -3.69 7.06
N PRO A 166 -21.99 -3.58 7.86
CA PRO A 166 -21.15 -4.73 8.18
C PRO A 166 -21.88 -5.70 9.10
N SER A 167 -21.51 -6.98 9.04
CA SER A 167 -22.04 -8.03 9.92
C SER A 167 -21.92 -7.65 11.39
N SER A 168 -22.99 -7.79 12.17
CA SER A 168 -22.99 -7.53 13.61
C SER A 168 -22.01 -8.43 14.38
N ILE A 169 -21.81 -9.67 13.92
CA ILE A 169 -20.82 -10.60 14.48
C ILE A 169 -19.40 -10.03 14.25
N ALA A 170 -19.10 -9.55 13.03
CA ALA A 170 -17.82 -8.93 12.73
C ALA A 170 -17.59 -7.65 13.55
N GLN A 171 -18.63 -6.84 13.78
CA GLN A 171 -18.53 -5.64 14.62
C GLN A 171 -18.19 -6.01 16.07
N LYS A 172 -18.83 -7.02 16.65
CA LYS A 172 -18.54 -7.48 18.02
C LYS A 172 -17.13 -8.11 18.13
N ALA A 173 -16.69 -8.82 17.10
CA ALA A 173 -15.32 -9.33 17.06
C ALA A 173 -14.28 -8.19 16.98
N ALA A 174 -14.57 -7.14 16.21
CA ALA A 174 -13.70 -5.97 16.13
C ALA A 174 -13.67 -5.17 17.43
N GLU A 175 -14.80 -4.98 18.10
CA GLU A 175 -14.88 -4.36 19.43
C GLU A 175 -13.98 -5.13 20.41
N ALA A 176 -14.11 -6.45 20.48
CA ALA A 176 -13.25 -7.29 21.32
C ALA A 176 -11.76 -7.20 20.94
N ALA A 177 -11.43 -7.04 19.65
CA ALA A 177 -10.06 -6.87 19.19
C ALA A 177 -9.46 -5.52 19.64
N PHE A 178 -10.23 -4.45 19.58
CA PHE A 178 -9.77 -3.11 20.01
C PHE A 178 -9.69 -2.96 21.53
N GLU A 179 -10.63 -3.52 22.28
CA GLU A 179 -10.70 -3.38 23.73
C GLU A 179 -9.85 -4.43 24.46
N GLY A 180 -9.50 -5.52 23.78
CA GLY A 180 -8.75 -6.62 24.35
C GLY A 180 -7.25 -6.34 24.52
N ASP A 181 -6.54 -7.35 24.99
CA ASP A 181 -5.07 -7.29 25.12
C ASP A 181 -4.41 -7.09 23.76
N GLN A 182 -3.55 -6.08 23.65
CA GLN A 182 -2.82 -5.74 22.42
C GLN A 182 -1.48 -6.48 22.29
N THR A 183 -1.10 -7.29 23.27
CA THR A 183 0.14 -8.10 23.25
C THR A 183 0.25 -8.94 21.96
N PRO A 184 -0.81 -9.63 21.47
CA PRO A 184 -0.73 -10.41 20.23
C PRO A 184 -0.42 -9.56 18.99
N VAL A 185 -0.87 -8.30 18.94
CA VAL A 185 -0.57 -7.37 17.85
C VAL A 185 0.91 -7.03 17.83
N GLU A 186 1.48 -6.75 19.00
CA GLU A 186 2.91 -6.44 19.13
C GLU A 186 3.80 -7.67 18.86
N GLU A 187 3.40 -8.85 19.28
CA GLU A 187 4.09 -10.10 18.96
C GLU A 187 4.12 -10.36 17.46
N MET A 188 2.99 -10.14 16.78
CA MET A 188 2.88 -10.25 15.32
C MET A 188 3.76 -9.20 14.63
N ARG A 189 3.78 -7.94 15.10
CA ARG A 189 4.64 -6.88 14.58
C ARG A 189 6.13 -7.28 14.66
N LYS A 190 6.57 -7.79 15.82
CA LYS A 190 7.95 -8.29 16.03
C LYS A 190 8.28 -9.46 15.10
N ALA A 191 7.34 -10.38 14.90
CA ALA A 191 7.51 -11.49 13.97
C ALA A 191 7.67 -10.99 12.52
N PHE A 192 6.89 -10.00 12.09
CA PHE A 192 7.03 -9.39 10.76
C PHE A 192 8.35 -8.63 10.62
N GLU A 193 8.80 -7.91 11.64
CA GLU A 193 10.09 -7.22 11.61
C GLU A 193 11.26 -8.21 11.46
N ARG A 194 11.24 -9.31 12.19
CA ARG A 194 12.23 -10.39 12.08
C ARG A 194 12.22 -11.00 10.67
N ARG A 195 11.04 -11.30 10.12
CA ARG A 195 10.88 -11.85 8.77
C ARG A 195 11.33 -10.87 7.69
N ARG A 196 11.05 -9.57 7.84
CA ARG A 196 11.60 -8.53 6.98
C ARG A 196 13.13 -8.60 6.93
N ASN A 197 13.77 -8.63 8.10
CA ASN A 197 15.23 -8.68 8.20
C ASN A 197 15.80 -9.96 7.57
N LEU A 198 15.14 -11.10 7.79
CA LEU A 198 15.48 -12.39 7.15
C LEU A 198 15.42 -12.26 5.62
N VAL A 199 14.31 -11.82 5.07
CA VAL A 199 14.11 -11.71 3.62
C VAL A 199 15.09 -10.72 2.99
N LEU A 200 15.32 -9.56 3.62
CA LEU A 200 16.30 -8.59 3.12
C LEU A 200 17.72 -9.15 3.14
N GLY A 201 18.08 -9.92 4.17
CA GLY A 201 19.36 -10.62 4.22
C GLY A 201 19.54 -11.60 3.05
N LEU A 202 18.51 -12.38 2.76
CA LEU A 202 18.51 -13.35 1.67
C LEU A 202 18.49 -12.70 0.27
N ILE A 203 17.72 -11.63 0.08
CA ILE A 203 17.64 -10.91 -1.21
C ILE A 203 18.97 -10.29 -1.62
N LYS A 204 19.81 -9.85 -0.68
CA LYS A 204 21.15 -9.31 -0.97
C LYS A 204 22.03 -10.27 -1.75
N ASP A 205 21.81 -11.58 -1.58
CA ASP A 205 22.53 -12.64 -2.27
C ASP A 205 21.90 -13.04 -3.61
N VAL A 206 20.87 -12.33 -4.07
CA VAL A 206 20.22 -12.56 -5.37
C VAL A 206 20.72 -11.47 -6.34
N PRO A 207 21.64 -11.78 -7.26
CA PRO A 207 22.15 -10.79 -8.20
C PRO A 207 21.05 -10.14 -9.01
N GLY A 208 21.10 -8.83 -9.19
CA GLY A 208 20.15 -8.11 -10.05
C GLY A 208 18.82 -7.73 -9.40
N LEU A 209 18.59 -8.08 -8.12
CA LEU A 209 17.52 -7.51 -7.33
C LEU A 209 18.03 -6.37 -6.45
N GLU A 210 17.36 -5.23 -6.49
CA GLU A 210 17.62 -4.07 -5.63
C GLU A 210 16.37 -3.79 -4.78
N CYS A 211 16.52 -3.74 -3.46
CA CYS A 211 15.39 -3.57 -2.55
C CYS A 211 15.65 -2.44 -1.56
N ASN A 212 14.66 -1.58 -1.32
CA ASN A 212 14.66 -0.67 -0.17
C ASN A 212 14.45 -1.47 1.13
N THR A 213 14.69 -0.83 2.26
CA THR A 213 14.30 -1.39 3.56
C THR A 213 12.88 -0.95 3.88
N PRO A 214 11.89 -1.86 3.88
CA PRO A 214 10.53 -1.52 4.32
C PRO A 214 10.51 -1.13 5.79
N ASP A 215 9.89 0.00 6.09
CA ASP A 215 9.71 0.50 7.46
C ASP A 215 8.38 0.07 8.10
N GLY A 216 7.51 -0.58 7.30
CA GLY A 216 6.22 -1.09 7.76
C GLY A 216 5.58 -2.06 6.78
N ALA A 217 4.32 -2.43 7.03
CA ALA A 217 3.56 -3.46 6.33
C ALA A 217 4.28 -4.84 6.38
N PHE A 218 4.03 -5.72 5.41
CA PHE A 218 4.68 -7.05 5.34
C PHE A 218 5.05 -7.43 3.91
N TYR A 219 5.59 -6.44 3.16
CA TYR A 219 6.01 -6.60 1.77
C TYR A 219 7.45 -6.14 1.58
N VAL A 220 8.16 -6.82 0.67
CA VAL A 220 9.34 -6.28 -0.01
C VAL A 220 8.99 -6.05 -1.47
N PHE A 221 9.57 -5.01 -2.05
CA PHE A 221 9.27 -4.57 -3.41
C PHE A 221 10.56 -4.35 -4.22
N PRO A 222 11.32 -5.44 -4.46
CA PRO A 222 12.60 -5.33 -5.16
C PRO A 222 12.41 -4.94 -6.62
N LYS A 223 13.32 -4.08 -7.10
CA LYS A 223 13.54 -3.78 -8.50
C LYS A 223 14.16 -4.99 -9.19
N CYS A 224 13.67 -5.34 -10.38
CA CYS A 224 14.02 -6.55 -11.10
C CYS A 224 14.27 -6.34 -12.61
N ASP A 225 14.33 -5.09 -13.07
CA ASP A 225 14.48 -4.72 -14.47
C ASP A 225 15.78 -5.24 -15.12
N SER A 226 16.80 -5.60 -14.32
CA SER A 226 18.03 -6.25 -14.79
C SER A 226 17.79 -7.61 -15.49
N TYR A 227 16.60 -8.18 -15.31
CA TYR A 227 16.20 -9.45 -15.96
C TYR A 227 15.39 -9.22 -17.24
N PHE A 228 14.97 -7.98 -17.53
CA PHE A 228 14.24 -7.70 -18.76
C PHE A 228 15.14 -7.86 -19.98
N GLY A 229 14.56 -8.48 -21.02
CA GLY A 229 15.28 -8.87 -22.23
C GLY A 229 15.93 -10.25 -22.18
N LYS A 230 16.11 -10.84 -20.99
CA LYS A 230 16.63 -12.20 -20.80
C LYS A 230 15.56 -13.27 -21.16
N SER A 231 16.02 -14.51 -21.39
CA SER A 231 15.17 -15.61 -21.82
C SER A 231 15.47 -16.91 -21.07
N PHE A 232 14.46 -17.76 -20.96
CA PHE A 232 14.57 -19.17 -20.56
C PHE A 232 13.87 -20.03 -21.61
N GLY A 233 14.61 -20.80 -22.38
CA GLY A 233 14.10 -21.45 -23.57
C GLY A 233 13.49 -20.44 -24.55
N ASP A 234 12.26 -20.66 -24.97
CA ASP A 234 11.52 -19.76 -25.87
C ASP A 234 10.81 -18.60 -25.14
N ARG A 235 10.82 -18.62 -23.80
CA ARG A 235 10.18 -17.58 -22.99
C ARG A 235 11.11 -16.39 -22.80
N LYS A 236 10.71 -15.21 -23.27
CA LYS A 236 11.40 -13.94 -23.04
C LYS A 236 10.72 -13.17 -21.90
N ILE A 237 11.53 -12.59 -21.02
CA ILE A 237 11.09 -11.73 -19.92
C ILE A 237 11.09 -10.28 -20.41
N ASN A 238 9.93 -9.71 -20.69
CA ASN A 238 9.82 -8.35 -21.21
C ASN A 238 9.47 -7.33 -20.12
N ASN A 239 8.84 -7.77 -19.02
CA ASN A 239 8.34 -6.93 -17.94
C ASN A 239 8.24 -7.74 -16.64
N SER A 240 7.81 -7.06 -15.55
CA SER A 240 7.67 -7.71 -14.23
C SER A 240 6.56 -8.76 -14.16
N SER A 241 5.53 -8.65 -14.98
CA SER A 241 4.46 -9.67 -15.06
C SER A 241 4.96 -10.95 -15.70
N ASP A 242 5.76 -10.85 -16.78
CA ASP A 242 6.43 -12.02 -17.38
C ASP A 242 7.36 -12.70 -16.37
N LEU A 243 8.13 -11.88 -15.60
CA LEU A 243 9.00 -12.41 -14.57
C LEU A 243 8.22 -13.10 -13.45
N ALA A 244 7.10 -12.52 -13.01
CA ALA A 244 6.25 -13.12 -11.99
C ALA A 244 5.68 -14.46 -12.43
N MET A 245 5.22 -14.57 -13.69
CA MET A 245 4.76 -15.82 -14.26
C MET A 245 5.88 -16.86 -14.42
N TYR A 246 7.07 -16.42 -14.83
CA TYR A 246 8.25 -17.27 -14.88
C TYR A 246 8.61 -17.84 -13.51
N LEU A 247 8.65 -16.99 -12.48
CA LEU A 247 8.93 -17.41 -11.10
C LEU A 247 7.85 -18.36 -10.54
N LEU A 248 6.59 -18.18 -10.96
CA LEU A 248 5.51 -19.08 -10.56
C LEU A 248 5.68 -20.48 -11.19
N GLU A 249 5.96 -20.55 -12.49
CA GLU A 249 5.98 -21.81 -13.22
C GLU A 249 7.30 -22.57 -13.03
N GLU A 250 8.43 -21.90 -13.09
CA GLU A 250 9.76 -22.53 -13.01
C GLU A 250 10.35 -22.48 -11.58
N GLY A 251 10.06 -21.41 -10.85
CA GLY A 251 10.52 -21.26 -9.45
C GLY A 251 9.54 -21.78 -8.41
N HIS A 252 8.28 -22.04 -8.80
CA HIS A 252 7.19 -22.40 -7.87
C HIS A 252 7.03 -21.40 -6.72
N VAL A 253 7.22 -20.12 -7.04
CA VAL A 253 7.06 -19.00 -6.09
C VAL A 253 6.09 -17.99 -6.67
N ALA A 254 4.97 -17.78 -5.97
CA ALA A 254 3.99 -16.76 -6.31
C ALA A 254 4.46 -15.36 -5.86
N CYS A 255 4.52 -14.44 -6.80
CA CYS A 255 4.74 -13.01 -6.55
C CYS A 255 3.82 -12.19 -7.44
N VAL A 256 3.83 -10.87 -7.30
CA VAL A 256 2.97 -9.99 -8.11
C VAL A 256 3.85 -9.01 -8.88
N GLY A 257 3.63 -8.91 -10.19
CA GLY A 257 4.32 -7.94 -11.04
C GLY A 257 4.03 -6.50 -10.63
N GLY A 258 5.04 -5.64 -10.74
CA GLY A 258 4.96 -4.23 -10.36
C GLY A 258 4.08 -3.38 -11.27
N ASP A 259 3.78 -3.87 -12.48
CA ASP A 259 2.84 -3.22 -13.40
C ASP A 259 1.51 -2.91 -12.73
N ALA A 260 0.98 -3.87 -11.94
CA ALA A 260 -0.27 -3.72 -11.21
C ALA A 260 -0.23 -2.60 -10.14
N PHE A 261 0.96 -2.19 -9.73
CA PHE A 261 1.18 -1.15 -8.71
C PHE A 261 1.70 0.17 -9.30
N GLY A 262 1.79 0.27 -10.62
CA GLY A 262 2.34 1.46 -11.30
C GLY A 262 3.87 1.58 -11.22
N ALA A 263 4.59 0.48 -11.00
CA ALA A 263 6.06 0.40 -10.98
C ALA A 263 6.55 -0.86 -11.73
N PRO A 264 6.49 -0.85 -13.06
CA PRO A 264 6.72 -2.02 -13.90
C PRO A 264 8.11 -2.66 -13.74
N GLU A 265 9.08 -1.93 -13.19
CA GLU A 265 10.43 -2.40 -12.93
C GLU A 265 10.57 -3.25 -11.65
N CYS A 266 9.51 -3.42 -10.86
CA CYS A 266 9.54 -4.11 -9.57
C CYS A 266 8.67 -5.36 -9.54
N ILE A 267 8.86 -6.20 -8.51
CA ILE A 267 7.94 -7.28 -8.11
C ILE A 267 7.63 -7.19 -6.61
N ARG A 268 6.40 -7.56 -6.21
CA ARG A 268 6.04 -7.60 -4.79
C ARG A 268 6.11 -9.01 -4.25
N LEU A 269 6.82 -9.18 -3.14
CA LEU A 269 6.86 -10.38 -2.31
C LEU A 269 6.26 -10.08 -0.94
N SER A 270 5.39 -10.97 -0.44
CA SER A 270 4.86 -10.89 0.92
C SER A 270 5.68 -11.78 1.85
N TYR A 271 6.04 -11.27 3.03
CA TYR A 271 6.67 -12.09 4.06
C TYR A 271 5.71 -12.49 5.21
N ALA A 272 4.41 -12.45 4.93
CA ALA A 272 3.37 -12.93 5.85
C ALA A 272 3.19 -14.45 5.76
N THR A 273 4.28 -15.20 5.95
CA THR A 273 4.34 -16.67 5.97
C THR A 273 5.42 -17.14 6.93
N SER A 274 5.65 -18.47 7.06
CA SER A 274 6.69 -18.99 7.97
C SER A 274 8.11 -18.66 7.49
N ASP A 275 9.08 -18.70 8.40
CA ASP A 275 10.49 -18.42 8.10
C ASP A 275 11.05 -19.45 7.11
N GLU A 276 10.67 -20.73 7.26
CA GLU A 276 11.09 -21.83 6.38
C GLU A 276 10.62 -21.60 4.96
N ASN A 277 9.35 -21.17 4.80
CA ASN A 277 8.79 -20.84 3.49
C ASN A 277 9.52 -19.65 2.84
N LEU A 278 9.91 -18.64 3.63
CA LEU A 278 10.65 -17.49 3.13
C LEU A 278 12.05 -17.87 2.64
N VAL A 279 12.78 -18.69 3.42
CA VAL A 279 14.10 -19.19 3.03
C VAL A 279 14.02 -20.00 1.74
N GLU A 280 13.09 -20.93 1.68
CA GLU A 280 12.91 -21.78 0.49
C GLU A 280 12.46 -20.94 -0.73
N ALA A 281 11.55 -20.01 -0.56
CA ALA A 281 11.09 -19.14 -1.65
C ALA A 281 12.24 -18.31 -2.25
N ILE A 282 13.05 -17.64 -1.43
CA ILE A 282 14.18 -16.84 -1.94
C ILE A 282 15.25 -17.73 -2.58
N LYS A 283 15.51 -18.91 -2.04
CA LYS A 283 16.39 -19.89 -2.67
C LYS A 283 15.89 -20.28 -4.06
N ARG A 284 14.60 -20.59 -4.23
CA ARG A 284 13.99 -20.93 -5.52
C ARG A 284 14.03 -19.74 -6.49
N ILE A 285 13.73 -18.54 -6.04
CA ILE A 285 13.88 -17.32 -6.84
C ILE A 285 15.30 -17.20 -7.36
N LYS A 286 16.31 -17.32 -6.49
CA LYS A 286 17.72 -17.24 -6.87
C LYS A 286 18.10 -18.28 -7.93
N GLN A 287 17.65 -19.52 -7.77
CA GLN A 287 17.91 -20.60 -8.73
C GLN A 287 17.23 -20.35 -10.08
N ALA A 288 15.95 -19.96 -10.07
CA ALA A 288 15.23 -19.64 -11.29
C ALA A 288 15.88 -18.47 -12.04
N LEU A 289 16.18 -17.38 -11.35
CA LEU A 289 16.81 -16.20 -11.94
C LEU A 289 18.21 -16.48 -12.53
N ALA A 290 18.97 -17.42 -11.97
CA ALA A 290 20.28 -17.82 -12.48
C ALA A 290 20.19 -18.56 -13.84
N ASN A 291 19.03 -19.13 -14.20
CA ASN A 291 18.79 -19.82 -15.47
C ASN A 291 18.45 -18.87 -16.62
N LEU A 292 18.15 -17.60 -16.34
CA LEU A 292 17.85 -16.58 -17.36
C LEU A 292 19.14 -16.10 -18.05
N LYS A 293 19.15 -16.18 -19.38
CA LYS A 293 20.30 -15.83 -20.23
C LYS A 293 19.99 -14.59 -21.08
#